data_520c30e66d0b825c4a3c2a4f292c882b
#
_entry.id   520c30e66d0b825c4a3c2a4f292c882b
#
_cell.length_a   1.000
_cell.length_b   1.000
_cell.length_c   1.000
_cell.angle_alpha   90.00
_cell.angle_beta   90.00
_cell.angle_gamma   90.00
#
_symmetry.space_group_name_H-M   'P 1'
#
loop_
_entity.id
_entity.type
_entity.pdbx_description
1 polymer ?
#
loop_
_entity_poly.entity_id
_entity_poly.type
_entity_poly.pdbx_seq_one_letter_code
_entity_poly.pdbx_strand_id
1 'polypeptide(L)' 'MAASYKKLFKLLIDREMKSKDLAAKAGVSPATLAKMKKDGATVSSDVLVKICTALECTVDEIMEIVPQDNQ' A
#
# COMPACT_ATOMS: atom_id res chain seq x y z
N MET A 1 -8.64 15.42 -1.86
CA MET A 1 -8.12 14.21 -2.44
C MET A 1 -7.51 13.34 -1.40
N ALA A 2 -7.62 12.06 -1.58
CA ALA A 2 -7.10 11.09 -0.61
C ALA A 2 -6.36 9.99 -1.34
N ALA A 3 -5.36 9.41 -0.69
CA ALA A 3 -4.64 8.27 -1.23
C ALA A 3 -5.37 6.99 -0.85
N SER A 4 -5.52 6.09 -1.79
CA SER A 4 -6.12 4.79 -1.55
C SER A 4 -5.12 3.71 -1.91
N TYR A 5 -4.98 2.71 -1.06
CA TYR A 5 -4.05 1.62 -1.30
C TYR A 5 -4.80 0.31 -1.52
N LYS A 6 -6.04 0.38 -1.96
CA LYS A 6 -6.83 -0.81 -2.25
C LYS A 6 -6.17 -1.67 -3.33
N LYS A 7 -5.50 -1.02 -4.28
CA LYS A 7 -4.79 -1.75 -5.33
C LYS A 7 -3.68 -2.62 -4.76
N LEU A 8 -3.01 -2.14 -3.72
CA LEU A 8 -1.97 -2.91 -3.06
C LEU A 8 -2.53 -4.22 -2.51
N PHE A 9 -3.66 -4.13 -1.81
CA PHE A 9 -4.22 -5.33 -1.18
C PHE A 9 -4.82 -6.28 -2.20
N LYS A 10 -5.32 -5.76 -3.32
CA LYS A 10 -5.74 -6.61 -4.43
C LYS A 10 -4.55 -7.33 -5.05
N LEU A 11 -3.44 -6.63 -5.21
CA LEU A 11 -2.22 -7.22 -5.75
C LEU A 11 -1.71 -8.32 -4.84
N LEU A 12 -1.79 -8.13 -3.52
CA LEU A 12 -1.37 -9.16 -2.58
C LEU A 12 -2.24 -10.40 -2.72
N ILE A 13 -3.54 -10.23 -2.91
CA ILE A 13 -4.44 -11.35 -3.12
C ILE A 13 -4.05 -12.09 -4.40
N ASP A 14 -3.78 -11.36 -5.47
CA ASP A 14 -3.40 -11.97 -6.73
C ASP A 14 -2.08 -12.74 -6.62
N ARG A 15 -1.20 -12.31 -5.75
CA ARG A 15 0.09 -12.98 -5.54
C ARG A 15 0.04 -13.99 -4.41
N GLU A 16 -1.14 -14.17 -3.81
CA GLU A 16 -1.32 -15.11 -2.69
C GLU A 16 -0.38 -14.78 -1.54
N MET A 17 -0.22 -13.48 -1.26
CA MET A 17 0.60 -13.00 -0.15
C MET A 17 -0.27 -12.39 0.92
N LYS A 18 0.16 -12.54 2.16
CA LYS A 18 -0.52 -11.90 3.27
C LYS A 18 0.19 -10.60 3.60
N SER A 19 -0.51 -9.69 4.26
CA SER A 19 0.08 -8.41 4.67
C SER A 19 1.33 -8.61 5.51
N LYS A 20 1.32 -9.59 6.42
CA LYS A 20 2.49 -9.84 7.25
C LYS A 20 3.68 -10.34 6.44
N ASP A 21 3.41 -11.06 5.36
CA ASP A 21 4.49 -11.54 4.47
C ASP A 21 5.11 -10.34 3.75
N LEU A 22 4.29 -9.42 3.31
CA LEU A 22 4.78 -8.20 2.69
C LEU A 22 5.58 -7.37 3.69
N ALA A 23 5.09 -7.25 4.92
CA ALA A 23 5.78 -6.50 5.95
C ALA A 23 7.19 -7.03 6.16
N ALA A 24 7.33 -8.35 6.24
CA ALA A 24 8.63 -8.97 6.42
C ALA A 24 9.52 -8.78 5.18
N LYS A 25 8.96 -8.96 4.00
CA LYS A 25 9.73 -8.87 2.77
C LYS A 25 10.17 -7.44 2.48
N ALA A 26 9.32 -6.47 2.72
CA ALA A 26 9.63 -5.08 2.45
C ALA A 26 10.34 -4.37 3.59
N GLY A 27 10.36 -4.97 4.76
CA GLY A 27 10.94 -4.32 5.93
C GLY A 27 10.08 -3.19 6.45
N VAL A 28 8.75 -3.32 6.33
CA VAL A 28 7.80 -2.31 6.76
C VAL A 28 7.04 -2.83 7.96
N SER A 29 6.71 -1.97 8.89
CA SER A 29 5.99 -2.37 10.09
C SER A 29 4.58 -2.85 9.75
N PRO A 30 4.09 -3.91 10.37
CA PRO A 30 2.70 -4.33 10.17
C PRO A 30 1.69 -3.25 10.52
N ALA A 31 2.01 -2.39 11.47
CA ALA A 31 1.15 -1.27 11.83
C ALA A 31 1.02 -0.29 10.67
N THR A 32 2.07 -0.09 9.90
CA THR A 32 2.04 0.77 8.72
C THR A 32 1.09 0.20 7.67
N LEU A 33 1.16 -1.10 7.44
CA LEU A 33 0.25 -1.74 6.49
C LEU A 33 -1.20 -1.67 6.96
N ALA A 34 -1.44 -1.82 8.24
CA ALA A 34 -2.78 -1.69 8.80
C ALA A 34 -3.34 -0.29 8.57
N LYS A 35 -2.47 0.74 8.68
CA LYS A 35 -2.87 2.07 8.41
C LYS A 35 -3.21 2.27 6.95
N MET A 36 -2.49 1.63 6.04
CA MET A 36 -2.72 1.76 4.60
C MET A 36 -4.04 1.16 4.15
N LYS A 37 -4.66 0.30 4.96
CA LYS A 37 -5.96 -0.25 4.63
C LYS A 37 -7.05 0.81 4.71
N LYS A 38 -6.80 1.90 5.40
CA LYS A 38 -7.78 2.97 5.52
C LYS A 38 -7.54 4.00 4.44
N ASP A 39 -8.60 4.47 3.81
CA ASP A 39 -8.48 5.50 2.80
C ASP A 39 -7.99 6.79 3.44
N GLY A 40 -7.16 7.49 2.73
CA GLY A 40 -6.64 8.75 3.24
C GLY A 40 -5.43 8.63 4.13
N ALA A 41 -4.97 7.41 4.40
CA ALA A 41 -3.78 7.24 5.22
C ALA A 41 -2.56 7.82 4.53
N THR A 42 -1.67 8.42 5.29
CA THR A 42 -0.45 9.00 4.75
C THR A 42 0.72 8.13 5.15
N VAL A 43 1.54 7.75 4.19
CA VAL A 43 2.77 7.01 4.47
C VAL A 43 3.91 7.71 3.78
N SER A 44 5.11 7.52 4.25
CA SER A 44 6.27 8.18 3.64
C SER A 44 6.62 7.54 2.31
N SER A 45 7.29 8.29 1.45
CA SER A 45 7.73 7.75 0.17
C SER A 45 8.73 6.60 0.36
N ASP A 46 9.47 6.62 1.46
CA ASP A 46 10.39 5.55 1.78
C ASP A 46 9.65 4.21 1.91
N VAL A 47 8.49 4.22 2.57
CA VAL A 47 7.65 3.02 2.69
C VAL A 47 7.18 2.57 1.31
N LEU A 48 6.78 3.52 0.46
CA LEU A 48 6.31 3.17 -0.88
C LEU A 48 7.43 2.55 -1.71
N VAL A 49 8.65 3.07 -1.60
CA VAL A 49 9.79 2.51 -2.30
C VAL A 49 10.08 1.09 -1.83
N LYS A 50 10.01 0.85 -0.54
CA LYS A 50 10.27 -0.47 0.02
C LYS A 50 9.23 -1.48 -0.48
N ILE A 51 7.96 -1.09 -0.50
CA ILE A 51 6.90 -1.98 -0.94
C ILE A 51 7.04 -2.26 -2.44
N CYS A 52 7.28 -1.23 -3.23
CA CYS A 52 7.42 -1.41 -4.68
C CYS A 52 8.62 -2.28 -5.01
N THR A 53 9.71 -2.12 -4.30
CA THR A 53 10.90 -2.94 -4.50
C THR A 53 10.60 -4.40 -4.14
N ALA A 54 9.91 -4.62 -3.02
CA ALA A 54 9.60 -5.98 -2.59
C ALA A 54 8.67 -6.70 -3.57
N LEU A 55 7.74 -5.97 -4.16
CA LEU A 55 6.77 -6.55 -5.08
C LEU A 55 7.19 -6.40 -6.54
N GLU A 56 8.29 -5.72 -6.80
CA GLU A 56 8.79 -5.47 -8.16
C GLU A 56 7.71 -4.82 -9.01
N CYS A 57 7.12 -3.77 -8.51
CA CYS A 57 6.05 -3.07 -9.20
C CYS A 57 6.23 -1.56 -9.06
N THR A 58 5.36 -0.80 -9.73
CA THR A 58 5.41 0.66 -9.63
C THR A 58 4.38 1.15 -8.63
N VAL A 59 4.48 2.41 -8.26
CA VAL A 59 3.54 3.02 -7.31
C VAL A 59 2.12 3.01 -7.88
N ASP A 60 1.97 3.18 -9.18
CA ASP A 60 0.66 3.14 -9.81
C ASP A 60 -0.07 1.83 -9.59
N GLU A 61 0.66 0.76 -9.35
CA GLU A 61 0.06 -0.54 -9.16
C GLU A 61 -0.42 -0.76 -7.74
N ILE A 62 -0.02 0.09 -6.82
CA ILE A 62 -0.38 -0.09 -5.41
C ILE A 62 -1.13 1.09 -4.82
N MET A 63 -1.14 2.24 -5.49
CA MET A 63 -1.72 3.44 -4.94
C MET A 63 -2.57 4.14 -5.96
N GLU A 64 -3.61 4.79 -5.51
CA GLU A 64 -4.47 5.57 -6.35
C GLU A 64 -4.87 6.83 -5.62
N ILE A 65 -4.93 7.93 -6.31
CA ILE A 65 -5.43 9.17 -5.71
C ILE A 65 -6.90 9.29 -6.08
N VAL A 66 -7.74 9.35 -5.07
CA VAL A 66 -9.17 9.46 -5.30
C VAL A 66 -9.66 10.80 -4.82
N PRO A 67 -10.59 11.44 -5.53
CA PRO A 67 -11.14 12.71 -5.06
C PRO A 67 -12.04 12.48 -3.84
N GLN A 68 -11.97 13.40 -2.93
CA GLN A 68 -12.89 13.36 -1.81
C GLN A 68 -14.08 14.16 -2.14
N ASP A 69 -15.23 13.56 -2.02
CA ASP A 69 -16.39 14.18 -2.41
C ASP A 69 -17.00 14.87 -1.34
N ASN A 70 -16.63 15.18 -0.39
CA ASN A 70 -17.28 15.74 0.51
C ASN A 70 -17.16 16.97 0.45
N GLN A 71 -17.41 17.39 0.01
CA GLN A 71 -17.27 18.60 0.03
C GLN A 71 -18.11 19.23 0.09
#